data_8930226d74c8861625d15881ddf14c8b
#
_entry.id   8930226d74c8861625d15881ddf14c8b
#
_cell.length_a   1.000
_cell.length_b   1.000
_cell.length_c   1.000
_cell.angle_alpha   90.00
_cell.angle_beta   90.00
_cell.angle_gamma   90.00
#
_symmetry.space_group_name_H-M   'P 1'
#
loop_
_entity.id
_entity.type
_entity.pdbx_description
1 polymer ?
#
loop_
_entity_poly.entity_id
_entity_poly.type
_entity_poly.pdbx_seq_one_letter_code
_entity_poly.pdbx_strand_id
1 'polypeptide(L)'
;MVSHLFFLFIYIVEAFIAYMYFTDNYEKKLKAGFSILASCALYFIGFIVNLVDNNNVLINLATILIINVVYALISVDITFKSAVFHSSILLALMFLTETFIQSIFSFTLKVQIDAYRNDFTILIIVGIISKVLYLMAVSYTHL
;
A
#
# COMPACT_ATOMS: atom_id res chain seq x y z
N MET A 1 -11.85 16.08 -7.02
CA MET A 1 -10.49 16.39 -7.51
C MET A 1 -9.46 16.30 -6.39
N VAL A 2 -9.63 16.99 -5.27
CA VAL A 2 -8.69 16.95 -4.13
C VAL A 2 -8.57 15.53 -3.54
N SER A 3 -9.68 14.77 -3.45
CA SER A 3 -9.67 13.39 -2.98
C SER A 3 -8.84 12.46 -3.86
N HIS A 4 -8.84 12.65 -5.18
CA HIS A 4 -8.04 11.85 -6.10
C HIS A 4 -6.54 12.13 -5.93
N LEU A 5 -6.16 13.38 -5.70
CA LEU A 5 -4.78 13.74 -5.41
C LEU A 5 -4.30 13.13 -4.10
N PHE A 6 -5.16 13.10 -3.08
CA PHE A 6 -4.86 12.45 -1.81
C PHE A 6 -4.65 10.94 -1.99
N PHE A 7 -5.53 10.26 -2.72
CA PHE A 7 -5.37 8.83 -2.99
C PHE A 7 -4.12 8.54 -3.81
N LEU A 8 -3.77 9.38 -4.77
CA LEU A 8 -2.52 9.25 -5.52
C LEU A 8 -1.31 9.35 -4.58
N PHE A 9 -1.34 10.31 -3.65
CA PHE A 9 -0.29 10.45 -2.63
C PHE A 9 -0.16 9.18 -1.78
N ILE A 10 -1.28 8.60 -1.35
CA ILE A 10 -1.29 7.35 -0.58
C ILE A 10 -0.65 6.21 -1.39
N TYR A 11 -0.96 6.07 -2.67
CA TYR A 11 -0.34 5.05 -3.53
C TYR A 11 1.17 5.26 -3.68
N ILE A 12 1.63 6.51 -3.75
CA ILE A 12 3.07 6.81 -3.80
C ILE A 12 3.76 6.40 -2.49
N VAL A 13 3.14 6.66 -1.34
CA VAL A 13 3.66 6.22 -0.04
C VAL A 13 3.73 4.70 0.04
N GLU A 14 2.71 3.99 -0.42
CA GLU A 14 2.71 2.52 -0.49
C GLU A 14 3.83 2.00 -1.41
N ALA A 15 4.05 2.65 -2.54
CA ALA A 15 5.13 2.32 -3.46
C ALA A 15 6.50 2.43 -2.76
N PHE A 16 6.71 3.47 -1.99
CA PHE A 16 7.93 3.68 -1.23
C PHE A 16 8.11 2.62 -0.14
N ILE A 17 7.04 2.25 0.55
CA ILE A 17 7.07 1.19 1.57
C ILE A 17 7.44 -0.16 0.94
N ALA A 18 6.87 -0.49 -0.21
CA ALA A 18 7.21 -1.71 -0.94
C ALA A 18 8.69 -1.71 -1.36
N TYR A 19 9.18 -0.59 -1.87
CA TYR A 19 10.59 -0.41 -2.20
C TYR A 19 11.49 -0.70 -0.99
N MET A 20 11.21 -0.07 0.15
CA MET A 20 12.00 -0.26 1.36
C MET A 20 11.98 -1.72 1.81
N TYR A 21 10.80 -2.33 1.85
CA TYR A 21 10.66 -3.71 2.32
C TYR A 21 11.50 -4.68 1.50
N PHE A 22 11.36 -4.66 0.19
CA PHE A 22 12.06 -5.61 -0.68
C PHE A 22 13.55 -5.32 -0.77
N THR A 23 13.96 -4.07 -0.80
CA THR A 23 15.39 -3.73 -0.89
C THR A 23 16.15 -3.94 0.42
N ASP A 24 15.45 -3.89 1.56
CA ASP A 24 16.07 -4.18 2.86
C ASP A 24 16.23 -5.69 3.09
N ASN A 25 15.40 -6.52 2.49
CA ASN A 25 15.37 -7.96 2.71
C ASN A 25 16.09 -8.78 1.62
N TYR A 26 16.32 -8.21 0.45
CA TYR A 26 16.89 -8.92 -0.72
C TYR A 26 17.93 -8.09 -1.44
N GLU A 27 18.81 -8.75 -2.18
CA GLU A 27 19.81 -8.08 -3.02
C GLU A 27 19.14 -7.37 -4.18
N LYS A 28 19.59 -6.14 -4.44
CA LYS A 28 19.04 -5.28 -5.48
C LYS A 28 19.53 -5.74 -6.86
N LYS A 29 18.61 -5.91 -7.82
CA LYS A 29 18.92 -6.07 -9.23
C LYS A 29 19.04 -4.72 -9.94
N LEU A 30 18.27 -3.71 -9.51
CA LEU A 30 18.21 -2.39 -10.10
C LEU A 30 18.88 -1.36 -9.18
N LYS A 31 19.43 -0.31 -9.77
CA LYS A 31 19.89 0.85 -9.01
C LYS A 31 18.70 1.48 -8.26
N ALA A 32 18.99 2.08 -7.08
CA ALA A 32 17.96 2.63 -6.22
C ALA A 32 16.96 3.55 -6.94
N GLY A 33 17.46 4.45 -7.80
CA GLY A 33 16.60 5.37 -8.55
C GLY A 33 15.64 4.67 -9.50
N PHE A 34 16.11 3.66 -10.24
CA PHE A 34 15.28 2.87 -11.14
C PHE A 34 14.28 2.00 -10.38
N SER A 35 14.67 1.46 -9.23
CA SER A 35 13.81 0.64 -8.38
C SER A 35 12.63 1.45 -7.84
N ILE A 36 12.89 2.65 -7.33
CA ILE A 36 11.84 3.56 -6.84
C ILE A 36 10.91 3.95 -7.99
N LEU A 37 11.46 4.25 -9.15
CA LEU A 37 10.68 4.66 -10.32
C LEU A 37 9.78 3.53 -10.80
N ALA A 38 10.28 2.29 -10.83
CA ALA A 38 9.50 1.11 -11.18
C ALA A 38 8.35 0.89 -10.19
N SER A 39 8.61 1.01 -8.90
CA SER A 39 7.58 0.89 -7.87
C SER A 39 6.50 1.95 -8.04
N CYS A 40 6.87 3.20 -8.21
CA CYS A 40 5.94 4.31 -8.41
C CYS A 40 5.10 4.11 -9.68
N ALA A 41 5.72 3.66 -10.77
CA ALA A 41 5.00 3.40 -12.02
C ALA A 41 3.96 2.29 -11.87
N LEU A 42 4.31 1.20 -11.20
CA LEU A 42 3.40 0.09 -10.96
C LEU A 42 2.23 0.50 -10.05
N TYR A 43 2.51 1.23 -8.99
CA TYR A 43 1.45 1.72 -8.10
C TYR A 43 0.58 2.77 -8.76
N PHE A 44 1.11 3.56 -9.67
CA PHE A 44 0.31 4.48 -10.50
C PHE A 44 -0.68 3.70 -11.38
N ILE A 45 -0.25 2.59 -11.98
CA ILE A 45 -1.15 1.70 -12.72
C ILE A 45 -2.25 1.18 -11.80
N GLY A 46 -1.90 0.78 -10.57
CA GLY A 46 -2.87 0.35 -9.56
C GLY A 46 -3.89 1.44 -9.22
N PHE A 47 -3.43 2.67 -9.10
CA PHE A 47 -4.31 3.83 -8.87
C PHE A 47 -5.32 4.00 -10.02
N ILE A 48 -4.87 3.90 -11.26
CA ILE A 48 -5.75 3.99 -12.43
C ILE A 48 -6.78 2.85 -12.43
N VAL A 49 -6.36 1.62 -12.15
CA VAL A 49 -7.28 0.48 -12.05
C VAL A 49 -8.34 0.74 -10.99
N ASN A 50 -7.94 1.24 -9.83
CA ASN A 50 -8.87 1.56 -8.75
C ASN A 50 -9.89 2.64 -9.15
N LEU A 51 -9.48 3.64 -9.93
CA LEU A 51 -10.39 4.66 -10.44
C LEU A 51 -11.41 4.08 -11.43
N VAL A 52 -10.97 3.18 -12.32
CA VAL A 52 -11.83 2.57 -13.33
C VAL A 52 -12.85 1.62 -12.68
N ASP A 53 -12.46 0.87 -11.67
CA ASP A 53 -13.31 -0.11 -11.00
C ASP A 53 -14.14 0.45 -9.85
N ASN A 54 -14.29 1.77 -9.76
CA ASN A 54 -15.10 2.44 -8.74
C ASN A 54 -14.76 2.01 -7.30
N ASN A 55 -13.48 1.87 -7.01
CA ASN A 55 -12.97 1.50 -5.67
C ASN A 55 -13.45 0.12 -5.17
N ASN A 56 -13.55 -0.86 -6.05
CA ASN A 56 -13.85 -2.23 -5.66
C ASN A 56 -12.71 -2.79 -4.80
N VAL A 57 -13.01 -3.16 -3.57
CA VAL A 57 -12.01 -3.59 -2.58
C VAL A 57 -11.28 -4.85 -3.04
N LEU A 58 -11.99 -5.84 -3.56
CA LEU A 58 -11.38 -7.10 -3.99
C LEU A 58 -10.44 -6.90 -5.17
N ILE A 59 -10.86 -6.12 -6.16
CA ILE A 59 -10.04 -5.80 -7.33
C ILE A 59 -8.82 -5.00 -6.92
N ASN A 60 -8.99 -4.05 -6.02
CA ASN A 60 -7.87 -3.24 -5.49
C ASN A 60 -6.83 -4.10 -4.76
N LEU A 61 -7.28 -5.00 -3.88
CA LEU A 61 -6.38 -5.91 -3.16
C LEU A 61 -5.63 -6.84 -4.10
N ALA A 62 -6.34 -7.44 -5.07
CA ALA A 62 -5.73 -8.30 -6.07
C ALA A 62 -4.70 -7.55 -6.92
N THR A 63 -5.00 -6.33 -7.32
CA THR A 63 -4.11 -5.49 -8.12
C THR A 63 -2.84 -5.16 -7.34
N ILE A 64 -2.95 -4.77 -6.08
CA ILE A 64 -1.79 -4.47 -5.23
C ILE A 64 -0.93 -5.71 -5.02
N LEU A 65 -1.54 -6.87 -4.82
CA LEU A 65 -0.79 -8.13 -4.69
C LEU A 65 0.03 -8.41 -5.96
N ILE A 66 -0.60 -8.31 -7.12
CA ILE A 66 0.07 -8.52 -8.41
C ILE A 66 1.21 -7.50 -8.61
N ILE A 67 0.96 -6.25 -8.31
CA ILE A 67 1.94 -5.17 -8.41
C ILE A 67 3.16 -5.48 -7.54
N ASN A 68 2.96 -5.88 -6.30
CA ASN A 68 4.06 -6.20 -5.38
C ASN A 68 4.87 -7.41 -5.86
N VAL A 69 4.21 -8.44 -6.38
CA VAL A 69 4.90 -9.62 -6.94
C VAL A 69 5.74 -9.21 -8.16
N VAL A 70 5.17 -8.47 -9.09
CA VAL A 70 5.87 -8.01 -10.31
C VAL A 70 7.06 -7.12 -9.92
N TYR A 71 6.84 -6.18 -9.01
CA TYR A 71 7.89 -5.29 -8.54
C TYR A 71 9.04 -6.09 -7.91
N ALA A 72 8.73 -7.04 -7.05
CA ALA A 72 9.75 -7.87 -6.39
C ALA A 72 10.59 -8.66 -7.41
N LEU A 73 9.93 -9.27 -8.40
CA LEU A 73 10.62 -10.04 -9.44
C LEU A 73 11.53 -9.19 -10.33
N ILE A 74 11.15 -7.94 -10.55
CA ILE A 74 11.95 -7.01 -11.38
C ILE A 74 13.12 -6.40 -10.59
N SER A 75 12.87 -6.02 -9.35
CA SER A 75 13.76 -5.12 -8.60
C SER A 75 14.78 -5.82 -7.72
N VAL A 76 14.50 -7.03 -7.25
CA VAL A 76 15.35 -7.76 -6.32
C VAL A 76 15.54 -9.21 -6.77
N ASP A 77 16.60 -9.83 -6.24
CA ASP A 77 16.88 -11.24 -6.52
C ASP A 77 16.04 -12.12 -5.60
N ILE A 78 14.91 -12.58 -6.11
CA ILE A 78 13.91 -13.32 -5.34
C ILE A 78 13.26 -14.39 -6.23
N THR A 79 12.90 -15.53 -5.64
CA THR A 79 12.11 -16.55 -6.33
C THR A 79 10.64 -16.16 -6.40
N PHE A 80 9.92 -16.70 -7.38
CA PHE A 80 8.48 -16.43 -7.53
C PHE A 80 7.69 -16.77 -6.25
N LYS A 81 7.97 -17.92 -5.65
CA LYS A 81 7.29 -18.34 -4.39
C LYS A 81 7.53 -17.35 -3.27
N SER A 82 8.78 -16.93 -3.09
CA SER A 82 9.13 -15.92 -2.07
C SER A 82 8.51 -14.57 -2.36
N ALA A 83 8.46 -14.17 -3.64
CA ALA A 83 7.80 -12.92 -4.05
C ALA A 83 6.32 -12.92 -3.69
N VAL A 84 5.61 -14.00 -3.96
CA VAL A 84 4.20 -14.15 -3.60
C VAL A 84 4.01 -14.13 -2.08
N PHE A 85 4.85 -14.85 -1.35
CA PHE A 85 4.78 -14.91 0.10
C PHE A 85 4.98 -13.53 0.74
N HIS A 86 6.04 -12.82 0.37
CA HIS A 86 6.32 -11.49 0.93
C HIS A 86 5.30 -10.44 0.49
N SER A 87 4.82 -10.53 -0.74
CA SER A 87 3.75 -9.63 -1.23
C SER A 87 2.45 -9.85 -0.45
N SER A 88 2.15 -11.10 -0.10
CA SER A 88 0.98 -11.42 0.74
C SER A 88 1.13 -10.86 2.16
N ILE A 89 2.34 -10.92 2.73
CA ILE A 89 2.62 -10.30 4.04
C ILE A 89 2.41 -8.79 3.99
N LEU A 90 2.95 -8.12 2.98
CA LEU A 90 2.76 -6.68 2.80
C LEU A 90 1.29 -6.31 2.68
N LEU A 91 0.55 -7.05 1.86
CA LEU A 91 -0.88 -6.82 1.68
C LEU A 91 -1.66 -7.02 2.98
N ALA A 92 -1.35 -8.07 3.74
CA ALA A 92 -1.96 -8.34 5.03
C ALA A 92 -1.67 -7.24 6.04
N LEU A 93 -0.43 -6.78 6.14
CA LEU A 93 -0.05 -5.68 7.02
C LEU A 93 -0.76 -4.39 6.66
N MET A 94 -0.84 -4.06 5.36
CA MET A 94 -1.56 -2.89 4.89
C MET A 94 -3.04 -2.95 5.27
N PHE A 95 -3.69 -4.06 4.98
CA PHE A 95 -5.11 -4.25 5.27
C PHE A 95 -5.38 -4.20 6.77
N LEU A 96 -4.56 -4.88 7.58
CA LEU A 96 -4.72 -4.92 9.04
C LEU A 96 -4.54 -3.54 9.66
N THR A 97 -3.53 -2.79 9.23
CA THR A 97 -3.29 -1.44 9.77
C THR A 97 -4.41 -0.48 9.41
N GLU A 98 -4.91 -0.53 8.19
CA GLU A 98 -6.05 0.30 7.76
C GLU A 98 -7.31 -0.04 8.55
N THR A 99 -7.65 -1.33 8.65
CA THR A 99 -8.84 -1.79 9.37
C THR A 99 -8.75 -1.45 10.85
N PHE A 100 -7.58 -1.62 11.46
CA PHE A 100 -7.35 -1.31 12.87
C PHE A 100 -7.58 0.18 13.16
N ILE A 101 -6.99 1.06 12.36
CA ILE A 101 -7.14 2.51 12.54
C ILE A 101 -8.57 2.96 12.29
N GLN A 102 -9.22 2.44 11.24
CA GLN A 102 -10.63 2.74 10.95
C GLN A 102 -11.53 2.32 12.11
N SER A 103 -11.27 1.15 12.69
CA SER A 103 -12.05 0.64 13.84
C SER A 103 -11.89 1.53 15.07
N ILE A 104 -10.66 1.98 15.36
CA ILE A 104 -10.41 2.89 16.49
C ILE A 104 -11.17 4.20 16.31
N PHE A 105 -11.08 4.81 15.13
CA PHE A 105 -11.76 6.08 14.85
C PHE A 105 -13.28 5.91 14.87
N SER A 106 -13.79 4.81 14.32
CA SER A 106 -15.21 4.50 14.36
C SER A 106 -15.74 4.39 15.80
N PHE A 107 -14.99 3.68 16.65
CA PHE A 107 -15.36 3.51 18.05
C PHE A 107 -15.27 4.85 18.82
N THR A 108 -14.18 5.61 18.62
CA THR A 108 -13.93 6.84 19.38
C THR A 108 -14.89 7.96 18.97
N LEU A 109 -15.17 8.11 17.69
CA LEU A 109 -16.02 9.18 17.15
C LEU A 109 -17.49 8.76 17.03
N LYS A 110 -17.80 7.49 17.30
CA LYS A 110 -19.15 6.91 17.16
C LYS A 110 -19.73 7.12 15.76
N VAL A 111 -18.90 7.08 14.75
CA VAL A 111 -19.25 7.25 13.33
C VAL A 111 -19.15 5.91 12.63
N GLN A 112 -20.08 5.61 11.74
CA GLN A 112 -20.01 4.38 10.93
C GLN A 112 -18.83 4.46 9.95
N ILE A 113 -18.20 3.32 9.69
CA ILE A 113 -17.01 3.24 8.81
C ILE A 113 -17.30 3.85 7.42
N ASP A 114 -18.51 3.65 6.90
CA ASP A 114 -18.91 4.19 5.58
C ASP A 114 -18.98 5.72 5.56
N ALA A 115 -19.21 6.36 6.71
CA ALA A 115 -19.28 7.82 6.81
C ALA A 115 -17.91 8.50 6.64
N TYR A 116 -16.80 7.79 6.85
CA TYR A 116 -15.45 8.34 6.63
C TYR A 116 -15.21 8.74 5.18
N ARG A 117 -15.83 8.05 4.25
CA ARG A 117 -15.68 8.34 2.82
C ARG A 117 -16.26 9.69 2.43
N ASN A 118 -17.22 10.18 3.22
CA ASN A 118 -17.92 11.45 2.98
C ASN A 118 -17.28 12.63 3.70
N ASP A 119 -16.47 12.39 4.75
CA ASP A 119 -15.74 13.43 5.46
C ASP A 119 -14.27 13.40 5.05
N PHE A 120 -13.88 14.39 4.24
CA PHE A 120 -12.53 14.48 3.69
C PHE A 120 -11.46 14.63 4.77
N THR A 121 -11.75 15.41 5.84
CA THR A 121 -10.80 15.62 6.93
C THR A 121 -10.51 14.33 7.68
N ILE A 122 -11.54 13.57 8.02
CA ILE A 122 -11.39 12.27 8.70
C ILE A 122 -10.66 11.29 7.78
N LEU A 123 -11.00 11.27 6.50
CA LEU A 123 -10.35 10.40 5.50
C LEU A 123 -8.84 10.66 5.43
N ILE A 124 -8.42 11.92 5.41
CA ILE A 124 -7.01 12.29 5.40
C ILE A 124 -6.31 11.82 6.68
N ILE A 125 -6.89 12.10 7.84
CA ILE A 125 -6.29 11.76 9.14
C ILE A 125 -6.14 10.23 9.25
N VAL A 126 -7.20 9.48 8.98
CA VAL A 126 -7.20 8.02 9.01
C VAL A 126 -6.18 7.47 8.01
N GLY A 127 -6.15 8.00 6.80
CA GLY A 127 -5.22 7.58 5.76
C GLY A 127 -3.75 7.78 6.16
N ILE A 128 -3.41 8.95 6.67
CA ILE A 128 -2.04 9.26 7.08
C ILE A 128 -1.61 8.39 8.26
N ILE A 129 -2.45 8.27 9.29
CA ILE A 129 -2.13 7.47 10.49
C ILE A 129 -1.98 6.01 10.11
N SER A 130 -2.85 5.46 9.28
CA SER A 130 -2.77 4.07 8.85
C SER A 130 -1.49 3.80 8.06
N LYS A 131 -1.04 4.72 7.21
CA LYS A 131 0.20 4.56 6.44
C LYS A 131 1.45 4.71 7.31
N VAL A 132 1.44 5.58 8.30
CA VAL A 132 2.52 5.65 9.29
C VAL A 132 2.62 4.35 10.07
N LEU A 133 1.49 3.80 10.53
CA LEU A 133 1.46 2.52 11.23
C LEU A 133 1.93 1.38 10.32
N TYR A 134 1.52 1.37 9.06
CA TYR A 134 1.96 0.40 8.06
C TYR A 134 3.48 0.46 7.86
N LEU A 135 4.03 1.66 7.71
CA LEU A 135 5.47 1.87 7.58
C LEU A 135 6.21 1.34 8.81
N MET A 136 5.72 1.63 10.01
CA MET A 136 6.31 1.12 11.25
C MET A 136 6.26 -0.40 11.31
N ALA A 137 5.13 -1.01 10.99
CA ALA A 137 4.96 -2.46 10.97
C ALA A 137 5.93 -3.13 9.99
N VAL A 138 6.07 -2.57 8.80
CA VAL A 138 7.02 -3.06 7.79
C VAL A 138 8.46 -2.92 8.26
N SER A 139 8.81 -1.80 8.90
CA SER A 139 10.16 -1.55 9.40
C SER A 139 10.58 -2.55 10.48
N TYR A 140 9.63 -3.04 11.27
CA TYR A 140 9.89 -4.05 12.31
C TYR A 140 9.81 -5.49 11.79
N THR A 141 9.29 -5.72 10.60
CA THR A 141 9.16 -7.06 10.00
C THR A 141 10.37 -7.34 9.12
N HIS A 142 11.51 -7.60 9.74
CA HIS A 142 12.68 -8.09 9.03
C HIS A 142 12.69 -9.62 9.10
N LEU A 143 12.51 -10.26 7.96
CA LEU A 143 12.55 -11.72 7.86
C LEU A 143 13.84 -12.18 7.24
#